data_e4defb940be325cb17b68b5aca9e97e0
#
_entry.id   e4defb940be325cb17b68b5aca9e97e0
#
_cell.length_a   1.000
_cell.length_b   1.000
_cell.length_c   1.000
_cell.angle_alpha   90.00
_cell.angle_beta   90.00
_cell.angle_gamma   90.00
#
_symmetry.space_group_name_H-M   'P 1'
#
loop_
_entity.id
_entity.type
_entity.pdbx_description
1 polymer ?
#
loop_
_entity_poly.entity_id
_entity_poly.type
_entity_poly.pdbx_seq_one_letter_code
_entity_poly.pdbx_strand_id
1 'polypeptide(L)'
;MFGRRADGKRVKDLMIIEKAMPYFMPMRIDGVNLYKQQILCKNMDEFILKERQENGVHFNYTEILIAAAVRMLYERPKANRFIVNCQIFQRKEITISMSIKPKLVDDCDEVTLKFHFTGRENIYEVKKIVDDEIKKNMQANSDTHGTTKAAKILGKMPYWMFKVAMKFIRFLDRYGLLPKSLIDLSPFHTSMFVTDLKSIKLDKVYHHLYNFGTTTIFGALGKVKYMPVSDRSGEIRTEKVMDLGLSLDERVADWLYYGHCVKLLLKYIENPELLKASLSEIEVIDKAKKRAERKAKREEKKRLKREEKEKIIKMNEIA
;
A
#
# COMPACT_ATOMS: atom_id res chain seq x y z
N MET A 1 25.75 1.72 -12.47
CA MET A 1 24.96 1.73 -11.24
C MET A 1 25.49 0.68 -10.29
N PHE A 2 25.84 1.05 -9.07
CA PHE A 2 26.54 0.17 -8.11
C PHE A 2 25.61 -0.85 -7.41
N GLY A 3 24.37 -1.03 -7.87
CA GLY A 3 23.43 -2.05 -7.38
C GLY A 3 22.92 -1.89 -5.95
N ARG A 4 23.32 -0.85 -5.24
CA ARG A 4 22.91 -0.57 -3.86
C ARG A 4 22.24 0.80 -3.79
N ARG A 5 21.02 0.82 -3.30
CA ARG A 5 20.25 2.02 -2.98
C ARG A 5 19.89 2.03 -1.50
N ALA A 6 19.74 3.23 -0.94
CA ALA A 6 19.32 3.35 0.46
C ALA A 6 17.91 2.79 0.69
N ASP A 7 16.99 2.98 -0.27
CA ASP A 7 15.57 2.64 -0.21
C ASP A 7 15.19 1.27 -0.78
N GLY A 8 16.12 0.55 -1.45
CA GLY A 8 15.79 -0.71 -2.10
C GLY A 8 16.96 -1.64 -2.37
N LYS A 9 16.64 -2.90 -2.66
CA LYS A 9 17.59 -3.92 -3.13
C LYS A 9 17.25 -4.29 -4.58
N ARG A 10 18.25 -4.36 -5.45
CA ARG A 10 18.07 -4.78 -6.83
C ARG A 10 17.55 -6.21 -6.89
N VAL A 11 16.49 -6.43 -7.66
CA VAL A 11 15.96 -7.77 -7.93
C VAL A 11 16.80 -8.41 -9.02
N LYS A 12 17.31 -9.63 -8.77
CA LYS A 12 18.18 -10.36 -9.70
C LYS A 12 17.40 -11.39 -10.52
N ASP A 13 16.49 -12.11 -9.84
CA ASP A 13 15.70 -13.18 -10.43
C ASP A 13 14.42 -12.60 -11.05
N LEU A 14 14.53 -12.20 -12.30
CA LEU A 14 13.46 -11.63 -13.10
C LEU A 14 13.29 -12.44 -14.38
N MET A 15 12.08 -12.64 -14.82
CA MET A 15 11.79 -13.16 -16.15
C MET A 15 12.33 -12.21 -17.23
N ILE A 16 12.59 -12.73 -18.41
CA ILE A 16 13.14 -11.94 -19.54
C ILE A 16 12.24 -10.73 -19.82
N ILE A 17 10.93 -10.94 -19.85
CA ILE A 17 9.97 -9.87 -20.10
C ILE A 17 10.00 -8.79 -19.01
N GLU A 18 10.07 -9.17 -17.73
CA GLU A 18 10.18 -8.20 -16.62
C GLU A 18 11.45 -7.34 -16.75
N LYS A 19 12.57 -7.93 -17.22
CA LYS A 19 13.80 -7.19 -17.49
C LYS A 19 13.67 -6.23 -18.67
N ALA A 20 12.90 -6.60 -19.68
CA ALA A 20 12.76 -5.85 -20.92
C ALA A 20 11.79 -4.68 -20.79
N MET A 21 10.73 -4.80 -19.95
CA MET A 21 9.66 -3.80 -19.82
C MET A 21 10.18 -2.37 -19.56
N PRO A 22 11.17 -2.13 -18.68
CA PRO A 22 11.69 -0.77 -18.48
C PRO A 22 12.43 -0.16 -19.67
N TYR A 23 12.80 -0.98 -20.65
CA TYR A 23 13.42 -0.51 -21.90
C TYR A 23 12.38 -0.25 -22.98
N PHE A 24 11.28 -1.01 -23.01
CA PHE A 24 10.16 -0.80 -23.92
C PHE A 24 9.33 0.41 -23.50
N MET A 25 9.23 0.64 -22.20
CA MET A 25 8.51 1.76 -21.58
C MET A 25 9.47 2.57 -20.70
N PRO A 26 10.29 3.46 -21.29
CA PRO A 26 11.36 4.16 -20.55
C PRO A 26 10.82 5.20 -19.55
N MET A 27 9.68 5.83 -19.86
CA MET A 27 9.02 6.80 -18.98
C MET A 27 7.90 6.14 -18.18
N ARG A 28 7.51 6.76 -17.07
CA ARG A 28 6.41 6.24 -16.25
C ARG A 28 5.07 6.34 -16.95
N ILE A 29 4.88 7.38 -17.72
CA ILE A 29 3.63 7.58 -18.47
C ILE A 29 3.37 6.44 -19.46
N ASP A 30 4.43 5.83 -19.99
CA ASP A 30 4.32 4.73 -20.95
C ASP A 30 3.72 3.47 -20.32
N GLY A 31 4.02 3.24 -19.02
CA GLY A 31 3.58 2.05 -18.29
C GLY A 31 2.45 2.32 -17.30
N VAL A 32 1.83 3.50 -17.33
CA VAL A 32 0.76 3.83 -16.40
C VAL A 32 -0.58 3.28 -16.89
N ASN A 33 -1.21 2.49 -16.06
CA ASN A 33 -2.59 2.03 -16.27
C ASN A 33 -3.52 2.63 -15.22
N LEU A 34 -4.71 3.01 -15.70
CA LEU A 34 -5.72 3.70 -14.91
C LEU A 34 -6.86 2.72 -14.59
N TYR A 35 -7.14 2.54 -13.32
CA TYR A 35 -8.17 1.61 -12.87
C TYR A 35 -9.15 2.28 -11.91
N LYS A 36 -10.44 2.04 -12.10
CA LYS A 36 -11.50 2.49 -11.20
C LYS A 36 -12.01 1.34 -10.37
N GLN A 37 -12.12 1.56 -9.06
CA GLN A 37 -12.84 0.68 -8.17
C GLN A 37 -13.94 1.43 -7.43
N GLN A 38 -15.15 0.92 -7.46
CA GLN A 38 -16.23 1.36 -6.61
C GLN A 38 -16.21 0.57 -5.31
N ILE A 39 -16.35 1.26 -4.19
CA ILE A 39 -16.32 0.70 -2.84
C ILE A 39 -17.67 0.96 -2.20
N LEU A 40 -18.30 -0.07 -1.66
CA LEU A 40 -19.48 0.04 -0.81
C LEU A 40 -19.06 0.50 0.59
N CYS A 41 -19.64 1.59 1.09
CA CYS A 41 -19.23 2.18 2.35
C CYS A 41 -19.84 1.49 3.58
N LYS A 42 -20.87 0.68 3.41
CA LYS A 42 -21.67 0.10 4.49
C LYS A 42 -20.80 -0.56 5.58
N ASN A 43 -19.99 -1.53 5.21
CA ASN A 43 -19.19 -2.28 6.18
C ASN A 43 -18.13 -1.39 6.88
N MET A 44 -17.59 -0.40 6.16
CA MET A 44 -16.69 0.59 6.78
C MET A 44 -17.43 1.48 7.77
N ASP A 45 -18.65 1.93 7.43
CA ASP A 45 -19.47 2.74 8.33
C ASP A 45 -19.83 1.96 9.61
N GLU A 46 -20.24 0.71 9.46
CA GLU A 46 -20.53 -0.19 10.60
C GLU A 46 -19.28 -0.39 11.48
N PHE A 47 -18.12 -0.62 10.88
CA PHE A 47 -16.86 -0.74 11.59
C PHE A 47 -16.51 0.56 12.34
N ILE A 48 -16.58 1.72 11.68
CA ILE A 48 -16.28 3.01 12.27
C ILE A 48 -17.21 3.30 13.46
N LEU A 49 -18.49 3.03 13.30
CA LEU A 49 -19.49 3.24 14.36
C LEU A 49 -19.23 2.34 15.57
N LYS A 50 -18.96 1.04 15.31
CA LYS A 50 -18.64 0.06 16.34
C LYS A 50 -17.40 0.46 17.14
N GLU A 51 -16.29 0.79 16.44
CA GLU A 51 -15.05 1.19 17.07
C GLU A 51 -15.19 2.45 17.91
N ARG A 52 -16.01 3.39 17.46
CA ARG A 52 -16.32 4.59 18.22
C ARG A 52 -17.11 4.27 19.50
N GLN A 53 -18.07 3.36 19.44
CA GLN A 53 -18.93 3.01 20.57
C GLN A 53 -18.22 2.11 21.59
N GLU A 54 -17.50 1.08 21.11
CA GLU A 54 -16.90 0.06 21.97
C GLU A 54 -15.53 0.47 22.51
N ASN A 55 -14.70 1.11 21.65
CA ASN A 55 -13.30 1.39 21.95
C ASN A 55 -12.96 2.89 22.06
N GLY A 56 -13.93 3.77 21.80
CA GLY A 56 -13.72 5.23 21.78
C GLY A 56 -12.78 5.69 20.65
N VAL A 57 -12.53 4.86 19.63
CA VAL A 57 -11.59 5.14 18.54
C VAL A 57 -12.35 5.66 17.33
N HIS A 58 -11.94 6.82 16.82
CA HIS A 58 -12.54 7.44 15.64
C HIS A 58 -11.68 7.14 14.40
N PHE A 59 -12.14 6.23 13.56
CA PHE A 59 -11.55 5.97 12.26
C PHE A 59 -12.20 6.80 11.16
N ASN A 60 -11.43 7.06 10.09
CA ASN A 60 -11.94 7.58 8.83
C ASN A 60 -11.60 6.64 7.67
N TYR A 61 -12.24 6.83 6.51
CA TYR A 61 -12.04 5.96 5.34
C TYR A 61 -10.60 5.95 4.83
N THR A 62 -9.90 7.08 4.96
CA THR A 62 -8.50 7.20 4.50
C THR A 62 -7.57 6.35 5.37
N GLU A 63 -7.78 6.30 6.68
CA GLU A 63 -7.02 5.45 7.60
C GLU A 63 -7.26 3.96 7.32
N ILE A 64 -8.51 3.57 7.03
CA ILE A 64 -8.86 2.19 6.63
C ILE A 64 -8.17 1.84 5.31
N LEU A 65 -8.20 2.74 4.32
CA LEU A 65 -7.50 2.56 3.05
C LEU A 65 -5.99 2.40 3.24
N ILE A 66 -5.37 3.25 4.07
CA ILE A 66 -3.93 3.18 4.35
C ILE A 66 -3.59 1.84 5.01
N ALA A 67 -4.34 1.41 6.02
CA ALA A 67 -4.13 0.13 6.69
C ALA A 67 -4.28 -1.06 5.72
N ALA A 68 -5.31 -1.04 4.87
CA ALA A 68 -5.53 -2.04 3.84
C ALA A 68 -4.40 -2.06 2.80
N ALA A 69 -3.90 -0.89 2.40
CA ALA A 69 -2.79 -0.75 1.46
C ALA A 69 -1.47 -1.26 2.06
N VAL A 70 -1.17 -0.93 3.31
CA VAL A 70 0.01 -1.44 4.03
C VAL A 70 0.00 -2.96 4.07
N ARG A 71 -1.14 -3.56 4.45
CA ARG A 71 -1.32 -5.01 4.51
C ARG A 71 -1.17 -5.65 3.12
N MET A 72 -1.81 -5.08 2.11
CA MET A 72 -1.73 -5.55 0.72
C MET A 72 -0.29 -5.49 0.19
N LEU A 73 0.44 -4.39 0.41
CA LEU A 73 1.83 -4.23 -0.05
C LEU A 73 2.79 -5.22 0.64
N TYR A 74 2.53 -5.58 1.89
CA TYR A 74 3.30 -6.60 2.60
C TYR A 74 3.04 -8.00 2.04
N GLU A 75 1.78 -8.38 1.86
CA GLU A 75 1.41 -9.70 1.35
C GLU A 75 1.70 -9.87 -0.15
N ARG A 76 1.75 -8.76 -0.88
CA ARG A 76 2.02 -8.70 -2.32
C ARG A 76 3.27 -7.87 -2.63
N PRO A 77 4.47 -8.38 -2.28
CA PRO A 77 5.70 -7.58 -2.31
C PRO A 77 6.12 -7.10 -3.71
N LYS A 78 5.72 -7.76 -4.80
CA LYS A 78 5.99 -7.25 -6.15
C LYS A 78 5.36 -5.86 -6.38
N ALA A 79 4.17 -5.58 -5.80
CA ALA A 79 3.55 -4.26 -5.90
C ALA A 79 4.37 -3.16 -5.19
N ASN A 80 5.26 -3.55 -4.26
CA ASN A 80 6.19 -2.64 -3.57
C ASN A 80 7.58 -2.60 -4.24
N ARG A 81 7.64 -2.82 -5.56
CA ARG A 81 8.85 -2.64 -6.38
C ARG A 81 8.84 -1.27 -7.03
N PHE A 82 10.01 -0.86 -7.52
CA PHE A 82 10.15 0.36 -8.30
C PHE A 82 11.29 0.24 -9.32
N ILE A 83 11.30 1.15 -10.28
CA ILE A 83 12.28 1.17 -11.35
C ILE A 83 13.13 2.44 -11.26
N VAL A 84 14.44 2.25 -11.33
CA VAL A 84 15.41 3.32 -11.50
C VAL A 84 16.47 2.88 -12.49
N ASN A 85 16.76 3.73 -13.48
CA ASN A 85 17.74 3.45 -14.53
C ASN A 85 17.54 2.07 -15.19
N CYS A 86 16.30 1.79 -15.61
CA CYS A 86 15.87 0.52 -16.22
C CYS A 86 16.15 -0.74 -15.36
N GLN A 87 16.34 -0.58 -14.05
CA GLN A 87 16.54 -1.69 -13.12
C GLN A 87 15.42 -1.73 -12.09
N ILE A 88 14.94 -2.95 -11.79
CA ILE A 88 13.87 -3.19 -10.82
C ILE A 88 14.48 -3.39 -9.43
N PHE A 89 13.93 -2.69 -8.46
CA PHE A 89 14.31 -2.75 -7.06
C PHE A 89 13.11 -3.16 -6.21
N GLN A 90 13.36 -3.99 -5.19
CA GLN A 90 12.43 -4.26 -4.11
C GLN A 90 12.67 -3.25 -3.00
N ARG A 91 11.62 -2.53 -2.55
CA ARG A 91 11.73 -1.63 -1.40
C ARG A 91 12.06 -2.39 -0.13
N LYS A 92 12.76 -1.71 0.77
CA LYS A 92 13.12 -2.24 2.10
C LYS A 92 12.00 -2.07 3.12
N GLU A 93 11.16 -1.06 2.92
CA GLU A 93 10.05 -0.67 3.81
C GLU A 93 8.82 -0.31 2.98
N ILE A 94 7.68 -0.19 3.61
CA ILE A 94 6.46 0.33 2.99
C ILE A 94 6.34 1.79 3.39
N THR A 95 6.25 2.66 2.41
CA THR A 95 6.03 4.09 2.64
C THR A 95 4.79 4.55 1.90
N ILE A 96 3.94 5.33 2.56
CA ILE A 96 2.78 5.95 1.95
C ILE A 96 2.90 7.46 2.11
N SER A 97 2.78 8.19 1.02
CA SER A 97 2.73 9.65 1.05
C SER A 97 1.30 10.12 0.84
N MET A 98 0.92 11.18 1.55
CA MET A 98 -0.40 11.80 1.44
C MET A 98 -0.25 13.33 1.45
N SER A 99 -0.95 13.99 0.53
CA SER A 99 -1.06 15.44 0.52
C SER A 99 -2.26 15.90 1.34
N ILE A 100 -2.04 16.88 2.19
CA ILE A 100 -3.07 17.55 2.97
C ILE A 100 -2.96 19.08 2.81
N LYS A 101 -4.10 19.74 2.78
CA LYS A 101 -4.18 21.20 2.93
C LYS A 101 -4.65 21.53 4.35
N PRO A 102 -3.85 22.23 5.17
CA PRO A 102 -4.26 22.64 6.52
C PRO A 102 -5.52 23.51 6.53
N LYS A 103 -5.70 24.29 5.48
CA LYS A 103 -6.91 25.11 5.24
C LYS A 103 -7.37 24.90 3.80
N LEU A 104 -8.68 24.75 3.61
CA LEU A 104 -9.30 24.58 2.28
C LEU A 104 -9.48 25.95 1.59
N VAL A 105 -8.39 26.67 1.39
CA VAL A 105 -8.32 27.93 0.65
C VAL A 105 -7.23 27.83 -0.41
N ASP A 106 -7.37 28.59 -1.50
CA ASP A 106 -6.49 28.48 -2.68
C ASP A 106 -5.04 28.84 -2.33
N ASP A 107 -4.84 29.86 -1.50
CA ASP A 107 -3.52 30.37 -1.11
C ASP A 107 -2.85 29.57 0.03
N CYS A 108 -3.44 28.45 0.45
CA CYS A 108 -2.83 27.58 1.47
C CYS A 108 -1.88 26.60 0.82
N ASP A 109 -0.63 26.59 1.26
CA ASP A 109 0.37 25.62 0.83
C ASP A 109 -0.06 24.19 1.15
N GLU A 110 0.12 23.31 0.19
CA GLU A 110 -0.09 21.87 0.35
C GLU A 110 1.10 21.27 1.10
N VAL A 111 0.79 20.51 2.15
CA VAL A 111 1.80 19.80 2.94
C VAL A 111 1.71 18.32 2.57
N THR A 112 2.84 17.75 2.18
CA THR A 112 2.92 16.31 1.93
C THR A 112 3.53 15.60 3.14
N LEU A 113 2.78 14.66 3.68
CA LEU A 113 3.18 13.76 4.75
C LEU A 113 3.68 12.45 4.17
N LYS A 114 4.65 11.83 4.84
CA LYS A 114 5.17 10.52 4.47
C LYS A 114 5.21 9.63 5.69
N PHE A 115 4.44 8.55 5.62
CA PHE A 115 4.32 7.54 6.66
C PHE A 115 5.21 6.35 6.37
N HIS A 116 5.86 5.81 7.40
CA HIS A 116 6.75 4.65 7.31
C HIS A 116 6.13 3.47 8.05
N PHE A 117 6.05 2.32 7.37
CA PHE A 117 5.47 1.10 7.90
C PHE A 117 6.42 -0.09 7.66
N THR A 118 6.36 -1.04 8.57
CA THR A 118 7.03 -2.35 8.44
C THR A 118 6.18 -3.34 7.64
N GLY A 119 4.86 -3.09 7.58
CA GLY A 119 3.86 -3.94 6.96
C GLY A 119 3.21 -4.93 7.93
N ARG A 120 3.62 -4.91 9.20
CA ARG A 120 3.09 -5.82 10.24
C ARG A 120 2.10 -5.16 11.18
N GLU A 121 1.94 -3.87 11.05
CA GLU A 121 1.07 -3.05 11.87
C GLU A 121 -0.39 -3.50 11.73
N ASN A 122 -1.12 -3.44 12.84
CA ASN A 122 -2.58 -3.52 12.87
C ASN A 122 -3.19 -2.14 12.58
N ILE A 123 -4.52 -2.09 12.44
CA ILE A 123 -5.21 -0.84 12.07
C ILE A 123 -5.05 0.27 13.12
N TYR A 124 -4.93 -0.07 14.40
CA TYR A 124 -4.73 0.90 15.47
C TYR A 124 -3.32 1.50 15.45
N GLU A 125 -2.31 0.66 15.18
CA GLU A 125 -0.92 1.08 15.03
C GLU A 125 -0.76 1.96 13.79
N VAL A 126 -1.40 1.59 12.66
CA VAL A 126 -1.43 2.42 11.44
C VAL A 126 -2.07 3.77 11.75
N LYS A 127 -3.24 3.79 12.40
CA LYS A 127 -3.90 5.04 12.81
C LYS A 127 -2.99 5.90 13.67
N LYS A 128 -2.35 5.32 14.67
CA LYS A 128 -1.42 6.05 15.55
C LYS A 128 -0.28 6.69 14.77
N ILE A 129 0.36 5.96 13.85
CA ILE A 129 1.44 6.49 12.99
C ILE A 129 0.93 7.67 12.16
N VAL A 130 -0.26 7.54 11.56
CA VAL A 130 -0.87 8.59 10.74
C VAL A 130 -1.21 9.82 11.59
N ASP A 131 -1.87 9.64 12.73
CA ASP A 131 -2.26 10.74 13.64
C ASP A 131 -1.05 11.47 14.20
N ASP A 132 -0.01 10.72 14.62
CA ASP A 132 1.21 11.30 15.19
C ASP A 132 1.95 12.15 14.14
N GLU A 133 2.03 11.69 12.90
CA GLU A 133 2.68 12.44 11.82
C GLU A 133 1.84 13.66 11.40
N ILE A 134 0.50 13.55 11.38
CA ILE A 134 -0.39 14.69 11.13
C ILE A 134 -0.22 15.72 12.24
N LYS A 135 -0.29 15.33 13.53
CA LYS A 135 -0.14 16.24 14.67
C LYS A 135 1.20 16.96 14.66
N LYS A 136 2.28 16.23 14.46
CA LYS A 136 3.65 16.76 14.36
C LYS A 136 3.74 17.83 13.27
N ASN A 137 3.09 17.59 12.15
CA ASN A 137 3.13 18.47 10.99
C ASN A 137 2.14 19.66 11.10
N MET A 138 1.03 19.49 11.79
CA MET A 138 0.09 20.60 12.06
C MET A 138 0.58 21.55 13.15
N GLN A 139 1.34 21.04 14.15
CA GLN A 139 1.92 21.85 15.24
C GLN A 139 3.19 22.59 14.80
N ALA A 140 3.96 22.01 13.88
CA ALA A 140 5.08 22.72 13.30
C ALA A 140 4.53 23.85 12.42
N ASN A 141 4.78 25.11 12.76
CA ASN A 141 4.50 26.24 11.89
C ASN A 141 5.02 25.91 10.48
N SER A 142 4.28 26.36 9.45
CA SER A 142 4.59 26.09 8.04
C SER A 142 6.06 26.31 7.65
N ASP A 143 6.79 27.07 8.44
CA ASP A 143 8.20 27.41 8.26
C ASP A 143 9.19 26.32 8.76
N THR A 144 8.71 25.36 9.57
CA THR A 144 9.58 24.36 10.21
C THR A 144 9.64 23.01 9.48
N HIS A 145 8.79 22.77 8.47
CA HIS A 145 8.80 21.51 7.72
C HIS A 145 10.04 21.35 6.88
N GLY A 146 10.70 20.18 6.97
CA GLY A 146 11.86 19.87 6.15
C GLY A 146 11.56 19.98 4.65
N THR A 147 10.42 19.47 4.20
CA THR A 147 9.94 19.61 2.80
C THR A 147 9.66 21.05 2.43
N THR A 148 9.00 21.82 3.31
CA THR A 148 8.70 23.23 3.09
C THR A 148 9.96 24.09 3.14
N LYS A 149 10.90 23.81 4.09
CA LYS A 149 12.20 24.50 4.12
C LYS A 149 13.01 24.23 2.85
N ALA A 150 13.11 22.98 2.43
CA ALA A 150 13.80 22.63 1.19
C ALA A 150 13.17 23.30 -0.02
N ALA A 151 11.83 23.33 -0.11
CA ALA A 151 11.09 24.00 -1.16
C ALA A 151 11.31 25.53 -1.13
N LYS A 152 11.29 26.16 0.05
CA LYS A 152 11.57 27.60 0.21
C LYS A 152 13.01 27.96 -0.17
N ILE A 153 13.99 27.12 0.20
CA ILE A 153 15.40 27.33 -0.20
C ILE A 153 15.52 27.19 -1.72
N LEU A 154 14.95 26.15 -2.29
CA LEU A 154 14.97 25.91 -3.73
C LEU A 154 14.21 27.02 -4.49
N GLY A 155 13.08 27.49 -3.97
CA GLY A 155 12.28 28.57 -4.58
C GLY A 155 12.96 29.95 -4.60
N LYS A 156 13.94 30.19 -3.67
CA LYS A 156 14.76 31.42 -3.65
C LYS A 156 15.94 31.37 -4.61
N MET A 157 16.22 30.21 -5.19
CA MET A 157 17.32 30.06 -6.13
C MET A 157 16.98 30.66 -7.49
N PRO A 158 17.94 31.30 -8.19
CA PRO A 158 17.77 31.62 -9.59
C PRO A 158 17.41 30.39 -10.42
N TYR A 159 16.56 30.56 -11.41
CA TYR A 159 16.02 29.44 -12.22
C TYR A 159 17.10 28.50 -12.78
N TRP A 160 18.22 29.06 -13.23
CA TRP A 160 19.32 28.24 -13.75
C TRP A 160 19.98 27.38 -12.67
N MET A 161 20.13 27.89 -11.44
CA MET A 161 20.66 27.13 -10.30
C MET A 161 19.69 26.02 -9.90
N PHE A 162 18.39 26.31 -9.85
CA PHE A 162 17.35 25.31 -9.60
C PHE A 162 17.43 24.17 -10.63
N LYS A 163 17.55 24.51 -11.92
CA LYS A 163 17.71 23.54 -13.01
C LYS A 163 18.95 22.65 -12.83
N VAL A 164 20.08 23.22 -12.44
CA VAL A 164 21.32 22.48 -12.18
C VAL A 164 21.16 21.58 -10.96
N ALA A 165 20.61 22.10 -9.86
CA ALA A 165 20.37 21.34 -8.63
C ALA A 165 19.45 20.13 -8.91
N MET A 166 18.35 20.31 -9.64
CA MET A 166 17.44 19.22 -10.00
C MET A 166 18.08 18.20 -10.94
N LYS A 167 18.92 18.62 -11.89
CA LYS A 167 19.71 17.69 -12.71
C LYS A 167 20.66 16.86 -11.85
N PHE A 168 21.33 17.49 -10.89
CA PHE A 168 22.25 16.81 -9.98
C PHE A 168 21.52 15.82 -9.07
N ILE A 169 20.39 16.21 -8.47
CA ILE A 169 19.56 15.31 -7.64
C ILE A 169 19.11 14.11 -8.47
N ARG A 170 18.62 14.33 -9.71
CA ARG A 170 18.23 13.24 -10.61
C ARG A 170 19.40 12.32 -10.98
N PHE A 171 20.60 12.90 -11.15
CA PHE A 171 21.81 12.13 -11.39
C PHE A 171 22.12 11.23 -10.19
N LEU A 172 22.15 11.78 -8.97
CA LEU A 172 22.39 11.02 -7.74
C LEU A 172 21.35 9.91 -7.58
N ASP A 173 20.07 10.22 -7.79
CA ASP A 173 18.99 9.23 -7.71
C ASP A 173 19.16 8.11 -8.75
N ARG A 174 19.43 8.48 -10.01
CA ARG A 174 19.63 7.53 -11.12
C ARG A 174 20.76 6.54 -10.84
N TYR A 175 21.83 6.97 -10.18
CA TYR A 175 22.99 6.11 -9.88
C TYR A 175 22.95 5.49 -8.48
N GLY A 176 21.86 5.73 -7.70
CA GLY A 176 21.69 5.16 -6.37
C GLY A 176 22.56 5.80 -5.29
N LEU A 177 23.02 7.02 -5.55
CA LEU A 177 23.88 7.80 -4.66
C LEU A 177 23.10 8.79 -3.79
N LEU A 178 21.77 8.87 -3.98
CA LEU A 178 20.95 9.79 -3.20
C LEU A 178 20.89 9.33 -1.73
N PRO A 179 21.27 10.21 -0.77
CA PRO A 179 21.24 9.89 0.65
C PRO A 179 19.84 9.53 1.13
N LYS A 180 19.75 8.64 2.13
CA LYS A 180 18.46 8.22 2.71
C LYS A 180 17.66 9.41 3.23
N SER A 181 18.31 10.40 3.86
CA SER A 181 17.65 11.61 4.37
C SER A 181 16.92 12.40 3.28
N LEU A 182 17.49 12.51 2.07
CA LEU A 182 16.84 13.17 0.94
C LEU A 182 15.74 12.32 0.33
N ILE A 183 15.88 11.00 0.34
CA ILE A 183 14.83 10.06 -0.07
C ILE A 183 13.64 10.15 0.89
N ASP A 184 13.90 10.18 2.19
CA ASP A 184 12.85 10.25 3.22
C ASP A 184 12.12 11.60 3.18
N LEU A 185 12.86 12.68 2.89
CA LEU A 185 12.28 14.01 2.71
C LEU A 185 11.44 14.12 1.44
N SER A 186 11.74 13.36 0.40
CA SER A 186 11.05 13.42 -0.88
C SER A 186 9.73 12.67 -0.84
N PRO A 187 8.57 13.32 -1.09
CA PRO A 187 7.29 12.65 -1.13
C PRO A 187 7.13 11.70 -2.33
N PHE A 188 7.97 11.87 -3.35
CA PHE A 188 7.92 11.10 -4.59
C PHE A 188 8.67 9.77 -4.53
N HIS A 189 9.44 9.53 -3.44
CA HIS A 189 10.12 8.27 -3.19
C HIS A 189 9.33 7.42 -2.21
N THR A 190 8.15 6.97 -2.64
CA THR A 190 7.18 6.25 -1.81
C THR A 190 6.63 5.01 -2.51
N SER A 191 6.08 4.07 -1.76
CA SER A 191 5.42 2.87 -2.31
C SER A 191 4.10 3.23 -2.98
N MET A 192 3.31 4.05 -2.29
CA MET A 192 2.01 4.52 -2.77
C MET A 192 1.83 5.99 -2.36
N PHE A 193 1.24 6.76 -3.25
CA PHE A 193 0.76 8.10 -2.95
C PHE A 193 -0.76 8.06 -2.83
N VAL A 194 -1.32 8.70 -1.81
CA VAL A 194 -2.77 8.77 -1.58
C VAL A 194 -3.21 10.21 -1.55
N THR A 195 -4.31 10.52 -2.22
CA THR A 195 -5.00 11.80 -2.08
C THR A 195 -6.46 11.58 -1.72
N ASP A 196 -6.97 12.44 -0.85
CA ASP A 196 -8.36 12.41 -0.38
C ASP A 196 -9.13 13.62 -0.94
N LEU A 197 -9.93 13.36 -1.98
CA LEU A 197 -10.74 14.37 -2.66
C LEU A 197 -12.11 14.56 -2.00
N LYS A 198 -12.45 13.76 -0.97
CA LYS A 198 -13.73 13.88 -0.25
C LYS A 198 -13.87 15.25 0.40
N SER A 199 -12.78 15.78 0.96
CA SER A 199 -12.73 17.08 1.63
C SER A 199 -13.17 18.24 0.71
N ILE A 200 -12.85 18.14 -0.56
CA ILE A 200 -13.19 19.13 -1.60
C ILE A 200 -14.40 18.70 -2.46
N LYS A 201 -15.10 17.64 -2.06
CA LYS A 201 -16.34 17.12 -2.70
C LYS A 201 -16.17 16.75 -4.19
N LEU A 202 -14.97 16.42 -4.64
CA LEU A 202 -14.70 15.97 -6.00
C LEU A 202 -14.87 14.46 -6.13
N ASP A 203 -15.25 14.03 -7.33
CA ASP A 203 -15.19 12.62 -7.72
C ASP A 203 -13.73 12.17 -7.82
N LYS A 204 -13.53 10.86 -8.00
CA LYS A 204 -12.18 10.33 -8.20
C LYS A 204 -11.52 10.96 -9.41
N VAL A 205 -10.23 11.16 -9.32
CA VAL A 205 -9.35 11.46 -10.44
C VAL A 205 -8.35 10.32 -10.64
N TYR A 206 -7.78 10.25 -11.83
CA TYR A 206 -6.60 9.43 -12.09
C TYR A 206 -5.39 10.34 -12.09
N HIS A 207 -4.58 10.26 -11.05
CA HIS A 207 -3.38 11.06 -10.96
C HIS A 207 -2.25 10.40 -11.74
N HIS A 208 -1.48 11.19 -12.48
CA HIS A 208 -0.30 10.68 -13.17
C HIS A 208 0.80 10.27 -12.18
N LEU A 209 1.64 9.33 -12.57
CA LEU A 209 2.86 8.99 -11.85
C LEU A 209 3.99 9.93 -12.28
N TYR A 210 4.64 10.56 -11.30
CA TYR A 210 5.73 11.50 -11.59
C TYR A 210 6.97 10.80 -12.13
N ASN A 211 7.62 11.37 -13.14
CA ASN A 211 8.91 10.87 -13.64
C ASN A 211 10.07 11.05 -12.65
N PHE A 212 9.90 11.92 -11.66
CA PHE A 212 10.82 12.08 -10.54
C PHE A 212 10.40 11.19 -9.36
N GLY A 213 11.37 10.57 -8.70
CA GLY A 213 11.11 9.68 -7.58
C GLY A 213 10.82 8.23 -8.01
N THR A 214 10.16 7.47 -7.15
CA THR A 214 10.01 6.01 -7.30
C THR A 214 8.59 5.51 -7.01
N THR A 215 7.60 6.40 -6.93
CA THR A 215 6.18 6.04 -6.71
C THR A 215 5.65 5.21 -7.88
N THR A 216 5.03 4.08 -7.60
CA THR A 216 4.48 3.14 -8.60
C THR A 216 2.97 2.94 -8.49
N ILE A 217 2.37 3.42 -7.40
CA ILE A 217 0.94 3.35 -7.16
C ILE A 217 0.47 4.74 -6.70
N PHE A 218 -0.59 5.25 -7.33
CA PHE A 218 -1.31 6.43 -6.87
C PHE A 218 -2.78 6.08 -6.63
N GLY A 219 -3.29 6.38 -5.45
CA GLY A 219 -4.69 6.18 -5.08
C GLY A 219 -5.39 7.50 -4.80
N ALA A 220 -6.52 7.75 -5.47
CA ALA A 220 -7.34 8.93 -5.25
C ALA A 220 -8.73 8.53 -4.76
N LEU A 221 -9.07 8.89 -3.52
CA LEU A 221 -10.40 8.71 -2.95
C LEU A 221 -11.34 9.82 -3.41
N GLY A 222 -12.39 9.45 -4.13
CA GLY A 222 -13.45 10.38 -4.51
C GLY A 222 -14.45 10.64 -3.39
N LYS A 223 -15.35 11.60 -3.61
CA LYS A 223 -16.45 11.90 -2.68
C LYS A 223 -17.36 10.69 -2.47
N VAL A 224 -17.97 10.66 -1.31
CA VAL A 224 -19.06 9.72 -0.99
C VAL A 224 -20.34 10.19 -1.66
N LYS A 225 -21.08 9.26 -2.25
CA LYS A 225 -22.35 9.52 -2.93
C LYS A 225 -23.30 8.32 -2.81
N TYR A 226 -24.58 8.56 -2.99
CA TYR A 226 -25.59 7.50 -3.09
C TYR A 226 -25.80 7.15 -4.56
N MET A 227 -25.78 5.87 -4.88
CA MET A 227 -25.97 5.39 -6.26
C MET A 227 -26.79 4.11 -6.27
N PRO A 228 -27.56 3.84 -7.34
CA PRO A 228 -28.16 2.55 -7.56
C PRO A 228 -27.07 1.50 -7.82
N VAL A 229 -27.07 0.44 -7.07
CA VAL A 229 -26.16 -0.71 -7.19
C VAL A 229 -27.01 -1.96 -7.36
N SER A 230 -26.71 -2.74 -8.37
CA SER A 230 -27.34 -4.05 -8.59
C SER A 230 -26.54 -5.12 -7.85
N ASP A 231 -27.24 -5.99 -7.13
CA ASP A 231 -26.65 -7.19 -6.55
C ASP A 231 -26.52 -8.32 -7.59
N ARG A 232 -26.05 -9.49 -7.16
CA ARG A 232 -25.88 -10.65 -8.05
C ARG A 232 -27.19 -11.22 -8.58
N SER A 233 -28.31 -10.96 -7.92
CA SER A 233 -29.64 -11.37 -8.35
C SER A 233 -30.29 -10.39 -9.34
N GLY A 234 -29.67 -9.22 -9.56
CA GLY A 234 -30.19 -8.15 -10.38
C GLY A 234 -31.08 -7.17 -9.61
N GLU A 235 -31.29 -7.35 -8.30
CA GLU A 235 -32.03 -6.41 -7.48
C GLU A 235 -31.24 -5.10 -7.34
N ILE A 236 -31.92 -3.97 -7.56
CA ILE A 236 -31.31 -2.64 -7.49
C ILE A 236 -31.64 -2.02 -6.13
N ARG A 237 -30.57 -1.60 -5.44
CA ARG A 237 -30.66 -0.87 -4.16
C ARG A 237 -29.87 0.40 -4.23
N THR A 238 -30.30 1.44 -3.52
CA THR A 238 -29.53 2.67 -3.37
C THR A 238 -28.53 2.46 -2.24
N GLU A 239 -27.23 2.46 -2.60
CA GLU A 239 -26.14 2.23 -1.67
C GLU A 239 -25.23 3.45 -1.57
N LYS A 240 -24.65 3.62 -0.40
CA LYS A 240 -23.58 4.62 -0.15
C LYS A 240 -22.29 4.09 -0.69
N VAL A 241 -21.72 4.79 -1.67
CA VAL A 241 -20.53 4.36 -2.39
C VAL A 241 -19.46 5.44 -2.44
N MET A 242 -18.23 5.00 -2.63
CA MET A 242 -17.07 5.85 -2.87
C MET A 242 -16.25 5.27 -4.02
N ASP A 243 -15.81 6.10 -4.93
CA ASP A 243 -14.93 5.68 -6.02
C ASP A 243 -13.45 5.83 -5.62
N LEU A 244 -12.65 4.80 -5.85
CA LEU A 244 -11.20 4.81 -5.76
C LEU A 244 -10.62 4.80 -7.17
N GLY A 245 -9.89 5.84 -7.53
CA GLY A 245 -9.08 5.89 -8.75
C GLY A 245 -7.66 5.39 -8.44
N LEU A 246 -7.17 4.46 -9.23
CA LEU A 246 -5.82 3.93 -9.11
C LEU A 246 -5.04 4.18 -10.40
N SER A 247 -3.82 4.67 -10.26
CA SER A 247 -2.82 4.71 -11.32
C SER A 247 -1.68 3.77 -10.94
N LEU A 248 -1.40 2.78 -11.78
CA LEU A 248 -0.51 1.66 -11.49
C LEU A 248 0.58 1.57 -12.57
N ASP A 249 1.84 1.35 -12.16
CA ASP A 249 2.98 1.18 -13.06
C ASP A 249 3.14 -0.30 -13.44
N GLU A 250 2.66 -0.70 -14.64
CA GLU A 250 2.70 -2.10 -15.09
C GLU A 250 4.11 -2.63 -15.36
N ARG A 251 5.11 -1.76 -15.41
CA ARG A 251 6.51 -2.17 -15.60
C ARG A 251 7.07 -2.93 -14.39
N VAL A 252 6.44 -2.81 -13.21
CA VAL A 252 6.87 -3.51 -11.99
C VAL A 252 6.09 -4.77 -11.70
N ALA A 253 4.86 -4.88 -12.19
CA ALA A 253 4.01 -6.06 -12.05
C ALA A 253 2.92 -6.06 -13.12
N ASP A 254 2.59 -7.23 -13.64
CA ASP A 254 1.54 -7.42 -14.64
C ASP A 254 0.13 -7.24 -14.07
N TRP A 255 -0.86 -7.17 -14.96
CA TRP A 255 -2.26 -6.98 -14.60
C TRP A 255 -2.87 -8.13 -13.80
N LEU A 256 -2.43 -9.37 -13.98
CA LEU A 256 -2.89 -10.49 -13.16
C LEU A 256 -2.45 -10.27 -11.71
N TYR A 257 -1.21 -9.85 -11.51
CA TYR A 257 -0.69 -9.56 -10.18
C TYR A 257 -1.40 -8.37 -9.54
N TYR A 258 -1.56 -7.26 -10.27
CA TYR A 258 -2.31 -6.09 -9.79
C TYR A 258 -3.78 -6.41 -9.52
N GLY A 259 -4.42 -7.25 -10.33
CA GLY A 259 -5.78 -7.72 -10.08
C GLY A 259 -5.91 -8.46 -8.75
N HIS A 260 -4.94 -9.29 -8.39
CA HIS A 260 -4.88 -9.91 -7.07
C HIS A 260 -4.61 -8.90 -5.95
N CYS A 261 -3.79 -7.87 -6.19
CA CYS A 261 -3.55 -6.78 -5.23
C CYS A 261 -4.84 -5.99 -4.96
N VAL A 262 -5.58 -5.63 -6.01
CA VAL A 262 -6.84 -4.89 -5.88
C VAL A 262 -7.89 -5.73 -5.15
N LYS A 263 -8.04 -7.01 -5.49
CA LYS A 263 -8.96 -7.92 -4.78
C LYS A 263 -8.61 -8.03 -3.30
N LEU A 264 -7.32 -8.10 -2.97
CA LEU A 264 -6.86 -8.16 -1.59
C LEU A 264 -7.09 -6.83 -0.85
N LEU A 265 -6.83 -5.71 -1.50
CA LEU A 265 -7.11 -4.37 -0.97
C LEU A 265 -8.59 -4.22 -0.63
N LEU A 266 -9.48 -4.60 -1.57
CA LEU A 266 -10.93 -4.57 -1.38
C LEU A 266 -11.38 -5.48 -0.23
N LYS A 267 -10.86 -6.71 -0.15
CA LYS A 267 -11.14 -7.62 0.95
C LYS A 267 -10.91 -6.96 2.31
N TYR A 268 -9.83 -6.19 2.47
CA TYR A 268 -9.52 -5.51 3.72
C TYR A 268 -10.36 -4.24 3.93
N ILE A 269 -10.70 -3.52 2.86
CA ILE A 269 -11.58 -2.35 2.94
C ILE A 269 -13.00 -2.77 3.29
N GLU A 270 -13.51 -3.81 2.66
CA GLU A 270 -14.85 -4.34 2.90
C GLU A 270 -14.98 -5.10 4.23
N ASN A 271 -13.86 -5.55 4.81
CA ASN A 271 -13.82 -6.26 6.08
C ASN A 271 -12.70 -5.70 6.98
N PRO A 272 -12.84 -4.46 7.50
CA PRO A 272 -11.79 -3.81 8.29
C PRO A 272 -11.45 -4.55 9.59
N GLU A 273 -12.36 -5.37 10.12
CA GLU A 273 -12.11 -6.25 11.28
C GLU A 273 -10.89 -7.15 11.09
N LEU A 274 -10.59 -7.57 9.85
CA LEU A 274 -9.41 -8.37 9.53
C LEU A 274 -8.08 -7.62 9.75
N LEU A 275 -8.12 -6.30 9.84
CA LEU A 275 -6.96 -5.46 10.07
C LEU A 275 -6.64 -5.25 11.56
N LYS A 276 -7.52 -5.70 12.48
CA LYS A 276 -7.31 -5.59 13.93
C LYS A 276 -6.15 -6.47 14.42
N ALA A 277 -6.00 -7.66 13.83
CA ALA A 277 -4.88 -8.52 14.16
C ALA A 277 -3.62 -8.10 13.41
N SER A 278 -2.50 -8.01 14.12
CA SER A 278 -1.19 -7.82 13.48
C SER A 278 -0.80 -9.05 12.66
N LEU A 279 0.04 -8.88 11.64
CA LEU A 279 0.54 -10.05 10.88
C LEU A 279 1.40 -10.98 11.72
N SER A 280 2.08 -10.46 12.75
CA SER A 280 2.83 -11.26 13.71
C SER A 280 1.92 -12.21 14.45
N GLU A 281 0.75 -11.77 14.89
CA GLU A 281 -0.27 -12.60 15.55
C GLU A 281 -0.85 -13.63 14.60
N ILE A 282 -1.18 -13.23 13.36
CA ILE A 282 -1.70 -14.11 12.32
C ILE A 282 -0.67 -15.20 11.99
N GLU A 283 0.59 -14.85 11.80
CA GLU A 283 1.67 -15.83 11.54
C GLU A 283 1.84 -16.83 12.69
N VAL A 284 1.71 -16.40 13.95
CA VAL A 284 1.76 -17.27 15.12
C VAL A 284 0.60 -18.24 15.13
N ILE A 285 -0.62 -17.74 14.88
CA ILE A 285 -1.85 -18.55 14.81
C ILE A 285 -1.74 -19.57 13.67
N ASP A 286 -1.30 -19.16 12.48
CA ASP A 286 -1.15 -20.06 11.33
C ASP A 286 -0.09 -21.14 11.57
N LYS A 287 1.03 -20.79 12.19
CA LYS A 287 2.04 -21.77 12.59
C LYS A 287 1.50 -22.77 13.61
N ALA A 288 0.70 -22.31 14.57
CA ALA A 288 0.06 -23.17 15.56
C ALA A 288 -0.96 -24.12 14.90
N LYS A 289 -1.83 -23.61 14.00
CA LYS A 289 -2.79 -24.42 13.23
C LYS A 289 -2.09 -25.49 12.39
N LYS A 290 -1.05 -25.11 11.62
CA LYS A 290 -0.27 -26.07 10.82
C LYS A 290 0.42 -27.14 11.65
N ARG A 291 0.89 -26.79 12.87
CA ARG A 291 1.46 -27.77 13.83
C ARG A 291 0.38 -28.73 14.33
N ALA A 292 -0.81 -28.21 14.69
CA ALA A 292 -1.93 -29.03 15.14
C ALA A 292 -2.40 -30.00 14.03
N GLU A 293 -2.57 -29.52 12.80
CA GLU A 293 -2.93 -30.37 11.64
C GLU A 293 -1.89 -31.48 11.37
N ARG A 294 -0.60 -31.13 11.43
CA ARG A 294 0.46 -32.12 11.27
C ARG A 294 0.45 -33.16 12.37
N LYS A 295 0.15 -32.77 13.62
CA LYS A 295 0.01 -33.68 14.75
C LYS A 295 -1.20 -34.60 14.57
N ALA A 296 -2.37 -34.04 14.21
CA ALA A 296 -3.57 -34.83 13.94
C ALA A 296 -3.37 -35.85 12.81
N LYS A 297 -2.77 -35.45 11.68
CA LYS A 297 -2.43 -36.39 10.60
C LYS A 297 -1.47 -37.49 11.02
N ARG A 298 -0.51 -37.21 11.91
CA ARG A 298 0.42 -38.24 12.44
C ARG A 298 -0.30 -39.21 13.36
N GLU A 299 -1.22 -38.73 14.20
CA GLU A 299 -2.00 -39.58 15.10
C GLU A 299 -2.98 -40.46 14.33
N GLU A 300 -3.65 -39.90 13.32
CA GLU A 300 -4.51 -40.67 12.42
C GLU A 300 -3.74 -41.75 11.67
N LYS A 301 -2.56 -41.44 11.11
CA LYS A 301 -1.72 -42.45 10.46
C LYS A 301 -1.25 -43.55 11.44
N LYS A 302 -1.01 -43.21 12.71
CA LYS A 302 -0.67 -44.19 13.73
C LYS A 302 -1.86 -45.09 14.08
N ARG A 303 -3.07 -44.50 14.17
CA ARG A 303 -4.32 -45.22 14.40
C ARG A 303 -4.60 -46.24 13.29
N LEU A 304 -4.54 -45.78 12.05
CA LEU A 304 -4.75 -46.65 10.86
C LEU A 304 -3.74 -47.81 10.83
N LYS A 305 -2.47 -47.55 11.14
CA LYS A 305 -1.47 -48.62 11.22
C LYS A 305 -1.72 -49.61 12.37
N ARG A 306 -2.33 -49.20 13.48
CA ARG A 306 -2.72 -50.11 14.58
C ARG A 306 -3.90 -50.96 14.15
N GLU A 307 -4.93 -50.34 13.56
CA GLU A 307 -6.11 -51.05 13.05
C GLU A 307 -5.75 -52.07 11.96
N GLU A 308 -4.81 -51.74 11.09
CA GLU A 308 -4.31 -52.63 10.04
C GLU A 308 -3.55 -53.82 10.66
N LYS A 309 -2.68 -53.59 11.66
CA LYS A 309 -2.00 -54.65 12.39
C LYS A 309 -2.97 -55.56 13.14
N GLU A 310 -3.99 -55.01 13.80
CA GLU A 310 -5.00 -55.78 14.49
C GLU A 310 -5.82 -56.65 13.53
N LYS A 311 -6.13 -56.16 12.33
CA LYS A 311 -6.78 -56.95 11.29
C LYS A 311 -5.93 -58.12 10.83
N ILE A 312 -4.61 -57.89 10.62
CA ILE A 312 -3.66 -58.96 10.20
C ILE A 312 -3.55 -60.03 11.29
N ILE A 313 -3.47 -59.62 12.57
CA ILE A 313 -3.40 -60.57 13.69
C ILE A 313 -4.67 -61.43 13.74
N LYS A 314 -5.86 -60.81 13.64
CA LYS A 314 -7.14 -61.53 13.61
C LYS A 314 -7.30 -62.47 12.42
N MET A 315 -6.76 -62.12 11.25
CA MET A 315 -6.76 -63.02 10.09
C MET A 315 -5.84 -64.22 10.27
N ASN A 316 -4.68 -64.06 10.94
CA ASN A 316 -3.77 -65.13 11.20
C ASN A 316 -4.22 -66.07 12.35
N GLU A 317 -5.14 -65.63 13.24
CA GLU A 317 -5.75 -66.46 14.29
C GLU A 317 -6.92 -67.33 13.77
N ILE A 318 -7.46 -67.03 12.59
CA ILE A 318 -8.60 -67.73 11.95
C ILE A 318 -8.10 -68.75 10.89
N ALA A 319 -6.83 -68.66 10.46
CA ALA A 319 -6.19 -69.57 9.51
C ALA A 319 -5.44 -70.68 10.25
#